data_d5659b3b6e3fa132fc8a7d8958586f53
#
_entry.id   d5659b3b6e3fa132fc8a7d8958586f53
#
_cell.length_a   1.000
_cell.length_b   1.000
_cell.length_c   1.000
_cell.angle_alpha   90.00
_cell.angle_beta   90.00
_cell.angle_gamma   90.00
#
_symmetry.space_group_name_H-M   'P 1'
#
loop_
_entity.id
_entity.type
_entity.pdbx_description
1 polymer ?
#
loop_
_entity_poly.entity_id
_entity_poly.type
_entity_poly.pdbx_seq_one_letter_code
_entity_poly.pdbx_strand_id
1 'polypeptide(L)'
;MKRKALTATLLALCILELAVFLTACGRDCFVGSRTAEIGSYRLDIDRMTGTDQFTMELNAGDTLAVQFETVKGSICMEIKEPDESSLYAGNGKGVTEFTVSILESGTYSICVEAHHAKGTVSIQQIDGKNA
;
A
#
# COMPACT_ATOMS: atom_id res chain seq x y z
N MET A 1 -48.63 6.02 -5.81
CA MET A 1 -48.25 5.58 -4.44
C MET A 1 -47.35 4.35 -4.42
N LYS A 2 -47.50 3.41 -5.34
CA LYS A 2 -46.65 2.22 -5.39
C LYS A 2 -45.16 2.52 -5.70
N ARG A 3 -44.84 3.63 -6.37
CA ARG A 3 -43.45 3.99 -6.74
C ARG A 3 -42.62 4.50 -5.54
N LYS A 4 -43.24 5.14 -4.55
CA LYS A 4 -42.55 5.66 -3.36
C LYS A 4 -42.18 4.54 -2.37
N ALA A 5 -42.99 3.51 -2.27
CA ALA A 5 -42.73 2.35 -1.42
C ALA A 5 -41.63 1.47 -2.01
N LEU A 6 -41.57 1.31 -3.34
CA LEU A 6 -40.53 0.54 -4.02
C LEU A 6 -39.15 1.20 -3.90
N THR A 7 -39.08 2.54 -4.04
CA THR A 7 -37.82 3.28 -3.93
C THR A 7 -37.26 3.25 -2.50
N ALA A 8 -38.14 3.36 -1.50
CA ALA A 8 -37.72 3.28 -0.10
C ALA A 8 -37.21 1.88 0.28
N THR A 9 -37.84 0.84 -0.27
CA THR A 9 -37.43 -0.54 -0.02
C THR A 9 -36.10 -0.86 -0.71
N LEU A 10 -35.88 -0.34 -1.90
CA LEU A 10 -34.62 -0.49 -2.63
C LEU A 10 -33.48 0.22 -1.93
N LEU A 11 -33.72 1.43 -1.41
CA LEU A 11 -32.73 2.21 -0.66
C LEU A 11 -32.34 1.52 0.66
N ALA A 12 -33.32 0.97 1.38
CA ALA A 12 -33.09 0.22 2.60
C ALA A 12 -32.28 -1.05 2.35
N LEU A 13 -32.53 -1.73 1.21
CA LEU A 13 -31.78 -2.91 0.81
C LEU A 13 -30.33 -2.58 0.48
N CYS A 14 -30.07 -1.49 -0.24
CA CYS A 14 -28.73 -1.02 -0.56
C CYS A 14 -27.92 -0.64 0.68
N ILE A 15 -28.55 -0.01 1.65
CA ILE A 15 -27.91 0.35 2.92
C ILE A 15 -27.55 -0.90 3.72
N LEU A 16 -28.44 -1.90 3.70
CA LEU A 16 -28.19 -3.15 4.40
C LEU A 16 -27.05 -3.94 3.77
N GLU A 17 -26.95 -3.98 2.44
CA GLU A 17 -25.86 -4.61 1.72
C GLU A 17 -24.53 -3.91 1.98
N LEU A 18 -24.52 -2.58 2.03
CA LEU A 18 -23.34 -1.81 2.36
C LEU A 18 -22.83 -2.08 3.78
N ALA A 19 -23.74 -2.21 4.74
CA ALA A 19 -23.40 -2.52 6.11
C ALA A 19 -22.81 -3.94 6.25
N VAL A 20 -23.36 -4.91 5.53
CA VAL A 20 -22.85 -6.28 5.49
C VAL A 20 -21.49 -6.31 4.82
N PHE A 21 -21.30 -5.54 3.74
CA PHE A 21 -20.02 -5.45 3.05
C PHE A 21 -18.94 -4.86 3.96
N LEU A 22 -19.24 -3.80 4.72
CA LEU A 22 -18.32 -3.19 5.66
C LEU A 22 -17.94 -4.13 6.82
N THR A 23 -18.85 -4.99 7.26
CA THR A 23 -18.58 -6.00 8.29
C THR A 23 -17.87 -7.24 7.73
N ALA A 24 -18.09 -7.58 6.45
CA ALA A 24 -17.48 -8.72 5.79
C ALA A 24 -16.07 -8.42 5.27
N CYS A 25 -15.75 -7.15 4.99
CA CYS A 25 -14.44 -6.71 4.48
C CYS A 25 -13.31 -6.84 5.49
N GLY A 26 -13.55 -7.56 6.54
CA GLY A 26 -12.53 -7.85 7.48
C GLY A 26 -12.24 -6.70 8.40
N ARG A 27 -11.68 -7.04 9.44
CA ARG A 27 -11.23 -6.11 10.43
C ARG A 27 -9.80 -5.78 10.06
N ASP A 28 -9.63 -4.66 9.40
CA ASP A 28 -8.29 -4.12 9.19
C ASP A 28 -7.64 -4.00 10.55
N CYS A 29 -6.45 -4.52 10.66
CA CYS A 29 -5.69 -4.42 11.89
C CYS A 29 -4.23 -4.14 11.55
N PHE A 30 -3.59 -3.38 12.41
CA PHE A 30 -2.17 -3.11 12.30
C PHE A 30 -1.54 -3.13 13.69
N VAL A 31 -0.59 -4.03 13.88
CA VAL A 31 0.27 -4.08 15.07
C VAL A 31 1.70 -4.00 14.59
N GLY A 32 2.43 -3.01 15.05
CA GLY A 32 3.80 -2.75 14.63
C GLY A 32 4.12 -1.27 14.68
N SER A 33 5.01 -0.82 13.82
CA SER A 33 5.38 0.59 13.72
C SER A 33 5.38 1.06 12.28
N ARG A 34 4.96 2.31 12.08
CA ARG A 34 4.93 2.97 10.80
C ARG A 34 5.66 4.30 10.90
N THR A 35 6.65 4.49 10.05
CA THR A 35 7.36 5.75 9.90
C THR A 35 7.19 6.24 8.48
N ALA A 36 6.71 7.46 8.32
CA ALA A 36 6.52 8.08 7.03
C ALA A 36 7.05 9.51 7.10
N GLU A 37 8.19 9.73 6.47
CA GLU A 37 8.88 11.02 6.46
C GLU A 37 9.29 11.35 5.03
N ILE A 38 9.76 12.57 4.80
CA ILE A 38 10.25 12.97 3.48
C ILE A 38 11.41 12.04 3.10
N GLY A 39 11.23 11.32 2.01
CA GLY A 39 12.26 10.41 1.48
C GLY A 39 12.43 9.11 2.23
N SER A 40 11.56 8.80 3.20
CA SER A 40 11.67 7.56 3.98
C SER A 40 10.30 7.02 4.36
N TYR A 41 10.11 5.75 4.09
CA TYR A 41 8.89 5.03 4.45
C TYR A 41 9.27 3.67 5.04
N ARG A 42 8.74 3.36 6.22
CA ARG A 42 9.03 2.09 6.87
C ARG A 42 7.79 1.55 7.59
N LEU A 43 7.49 0.29 7.32
CA LEU A 43 6.51 -0.49 8.05
C LEU A 43 7.22 -1.68 8.67
N ASP A 44 7.23 -1.75 10.00
CA ASP A 44 7.58 -2.95 10.73
C ASP A 44 6.27 -3.59 11.18
N ILE A 45 5.94 -4.74 10.62
CA ILE A 45 4.64 -5.39 10.77
C ILE A 45 4.77 -6.61 11.66
N ASP A 46 4.14 -6.56 12.83
CA ASP A 46 3.95 -7.75 13.67
C ASP A 46 2.70 -8.51 13.24
N ARG A 47 1.65 -7.78 12.90
CA ARG A 47 0.41 -8.34 12.37
C ARG A 47 -0.34 -7.25 11.62
N MET A 48 -0.72 -7.55 10.39
CA MET A 48 -1.47 -6.62 9.58
C MET A 48 -2.42 -7.34 8.62
N THR A 49 -3.63 -6.84 8.54
CA THR A 49 -4.57 -7.08 7.46
C THR A 49 -5.10 -5.72 7.04
N GLY A 50 -4.93 -5.36 5.78
CA GLY A 50 -5.37 -4.07 5.25
C GLY A 50 -4.37 -3.50 4.27
N THR A 51 -4.57 -2.24 3.94
CA THR A 51 -3.79 -1.52 2.93
C THR A 51 -3.18 -0.26 3.54
N ASP A 52 -1.94 0.02 3.18
CA ASP A 52 -1.30 1.29 3.50
C ASP A 52 -0.80 1.94 2.22
N GLN A 53 -0.84 3.25 2.16
CA GLN A 53 -0.39 4.03 1.01
C GLN A 53 0.52 5.16 1.44
N PHE A 54 1.51 5.43 0.61
CA PHE A 54 2.45 6.51 0.83
C PHE A 54 2.90 7.08 -0.52
N THR A 55 3.11 8.39 -0.59
CA THR A 55 3.62 9.04 -1.79
C THR A 55 4.98 9.66 -1.51
N MET A 56 5.85 9.63 -2.51
CA MET A 56 7.18 10.23 -2.46
C MET A 56 7.40 11.12 -3.68
N GLU A 57 7.94 12.30 -3.45
CA GLU A 57 8.48 13.13 -4.53
C GLU A 57 9.90 12.69 -4.82
N LEU A 58 10.14 12.21 -6.04
CA LEU A 58 11.43 11.69 -6.46
C LEU A 58 11.92 12.44 -7.69
N ASN A 59 13.23 12.52 -7.82
CA ASN A 59 13.88 13.17 -8.96
C ASN A 59 14.56 12.14 -9.85
N ALA A 60 14.62 12.42 -11.13
CA ALA A 60 15.39 11.60 -12.06
C ALA A 60 16.84 11.50 -11.58
N GLY A 61 17.37 10.29 -11.54
CA GLY A 61 18.71 10.01 -11.02
C GLY A 61 18.71 9.52 -9.56
N ASP A 62 17.62 9.68 -8.84
CA ASP A 62 17.48 9.12 -7.50
C ASP A 62 17.43 7.59 -7.54
N THR A 63 17.76 6.98 -6.42
CA THR A 63 17.65 5.54 -6.21
C THR A 63 16.85 5.28 -4.95
N LEU A 64 15.96 4.29 -5.00
CA LEU A 64 15.29 3.80 -3.82
C LEU A 64 16.01 2.58 -3.29
N ALA A 65 16.44 2.63 -2.03
CA ALA A 65 16.93 1.46 -1.32
C ALA A 65 15.73 0.78 -0.66
N VAL A 66 15.45 -0.45 -1.05
CA VAL A 66 14.27 -1.19 -0.60
C VAL A 66 14.69 -2.40 0.20
N GLN A 67 14.08 -2.56 1.37
CA GLN A 67 14.11 -3.78 2.15
C GLN A 67 12.67 -4.25 2.30
N PHE A 68 12.37 -5.43 1.76
CA PHE A 68 11.00 -5.95 1.74
C PHE A 68 11.02 -7.45 2.01
N GLU A 69 10.52 -7.84 3.17
CA GLU A 69 10.51 -9.24 3.61
C GLU A 69 9.15 -9.59 4.20
N THR A 70 8.56 -10.67 3.71
CA THR A 70 7.36 -11.27 4.27
C THR A 70 7.74 -12.51 5.07
N VAL A 71 7.48 -12.48 6.37
CA VAL A 71 7.79 -13.58 7.31
C VAL A 71 6.59 -14.52 7.44
N LYS A 72 5.38 -13.95 7.55
CA LYS A 72 4.13 -14.72 7.64
C LYS A 72 3.05 -14.06 6.82
N GLY A 73 2.07 -14.85 6.38
CA GLY A 73 0.96 -14.35 5.60
C GLY A 73 1.37 -13.88 4.23
N SER A 74 0.72 -12.84 3.74
CA SER A 74 1.03 -12.27 2.45
C SER A 74 1.10 -10.75 2.52
N ILE A 75 2.11 -10.20 1.84
CA ILE A 75 2.26 -8.75 1.62
C ILE A 75 2.50 -8.56 0.14
N CYS A 76 1.70 -7.70 -0.49
CA CYS A 76 1.96 -7.23 -1.84
C CYS A 76 2.34 -5.77 -1.77
N MET A 77 3.46 -5.41 -2.38
CA MET A 77 3.87 -4.02 -2.47
C MET A 77 4.02 -3.65 -3.93
N GLU A 78 3.49 -2.50 -4.29
CA GLU A 78 3.62 -1.92 -5.62
C GLU A 78 4.11 -0.48 -5.51
N ILE A 79 5.08 -0.14 -6.36
CA ILE A 79 5.53 1.23 -6.53
C ILE A 79 5.08 1.66 -7.92
N LYS A 80 4.27 2.73 -7.96
CA LYS A 80 3.73 3.28 -9.21
C LYS A 80 4.43 4.57 -9.58
N GLU A 81 4.69 4.72 -10.87
CA GLU A 81 5.22 5.94 -11.46
C GLU A 81 4.16 7.06 -11.48
N PRO A 82 4.55 8.31 -11.78
CA PRO A 82 3.58 9.41 -11.87
C PRO A 82 2.46 9.20 -12.88
N ASP A 83 2.70 8.42 -13.93
CA ASP A 83 1.68 8.04 -14.94
C ASP A 83 0.85 6.82 -14.53
N GLU A 84 1.00 6.37 -13.28
CA GLU A 84 0.33 5.21 -12.68
C GLU A 84 0.77 3.85 -13.23
N SER A 85 1.81 3.80 -14.07
CA SER A 85 2.39 2.52 -14.46
C SER A 85 3.18 1.90 -13.31
N SER A 86 3.26 0.57 -13.27
CA SER A 86 3.96 -0.15 -12.23
C SER A 86 5.47 -0.11 -12.44
N LEU A 87 6.20 0.47 -11.51
CA LEU A 87 7.66 0.45 -11.51
C LEU A 87 8.20 -0.82 -10.85
N TYR A 88 7.53 -1.26 -9.80
CA TYR A 88 7.88 -2.47 -9.06
C TYR A 88 6.63 -3.07 -8.46
N ALA A 89 6.54 -4.40 -8.49
CA ALA A 89 5.51 -5.14 -7.77
C ALA A 89 6.13 -6.44 -7.26
N GLY A 90 5.87 -6.76 -5.98
CA GLY A 90 6.45 -7.96 -5.38
C GLY A 90 5.74 -8.38 -4.10
N ASN A 91 6.19 -9.50 -3.55
CA ASN A 91 5.56 -10.13 -2.38
C ASN A 91 6.50 -10.29 -1.17
N GLY A 92 7.72 -9.78 -1.26
CA GLY A 92 8.69 -9.86 -0.14
C GLY A 92 9.24 -11.26 0.14
N LYS A 93 9.08 -12.18 -0.82
CA LYS A 93 9.63 -13.53 -0.73
C LYS A 93 10.69 -13.69 -1.81
N GLY A 94 11.88 -14.15 -1.44
CA GLY A 94 13.00 -14.27 -2.36
C GLY A 94 14.03 -13.18 -2.12
N VAL A 95 14.19 -12.26 -3.07
CA VAL A 95 15.11 -11.13 -2.91
C VAL A 95 14.48 -10.09 -1.99
N THR A 96 15.08 -9.86 -0.83
CA THR A 96 14.53 -8.99 0.21
C THR A 96 15.21 -7.64 0.29
N GLU A 97 16.35 -7.47 -0.35
CA GLU A 97 17.05 -6.17 -0.44
C GLU A 97 17.39 -5.90 -1.88
N PHE A 98 17.01 -4.73 -2.37
CA PHE A 98 17.27 -4.32 -3.74
C PHE A 98 17.19 -2.81 -3.88
N THR A 99 17.58 -2.31 -5.03
CA THR A 99 17.46 -0.89 -5.36
C THR A 99 16.59 -0.71 -6.60
N VAL A 100 15.92 0.43 -6.66
CA VAL A 100 15.11 0.83 -7.81
C VAL A 100 15.60 2.18 -8.30
N SER A 101 15.95 2.25 -9.57
CA SER A 101 16.41 3.50 -10.20
C SER A 101 15.22 4.34 -10.66
N ILE A 102 15.28 5.63 -10.40
CA ILE A 102 14.25 6.58 -10.77
C ILE A 102 14.68 7.32 -12.04
N LEU A 103 13.94 7.12 -13.12
CA LEU A 103 14.25 7.67 -14.43
C LEU A 103 13.56 9.01 -14.69
N GLU A 104 12.40 9.24 -14.09
CA GLU A 104 11.61 10.45 -14.29
C GLU A 104 11.27 11.10 -12.96
N SER A 105 11.38 12.42 -12.89
CA SER A 105 10.98 13.18 -11.73
C SER A 105 9.45 13.22 -11.61
N GLY A 106 8.94 13.16 -10.40
CA GLY A 106 7.51 13.26 -10.14
C GLY A 106 7.10 12.60 -8.82
N THR A 107 5.80 12.46 -8.65
CA THR A 107 5.20 11.85 -7.47
C THR A 107 5.00 10.36 -7.70
N TYR A 108 5.64 9.54 -6.88
CA TYR A 108 5.54 8.10 -6.92
C TYR A 108 4.62 7.62 -5.79
N SER A 109 3.79 6.62 -6.07
CA SER A 109 2.89 6.03 -5.08
C SER A 109 3.40 4.67 -4.65
N ILE A 110 3.37 4.44 -3.35
CA ILE A 110 3.69 3.14 -2.76
C ILE A 110 2.42 2.59 -2.13
N CYS A 111 2.02 1.40 -2.54
CA CYS A 111 0.85 0.72 -2.00
C CYS A 111 1.28 -0.61 -1.40
N VAL A 112 0.89 -0.85 -0.16
CA VAL A 112 1.16 -2.08 0.56
C VAL A 112 -0.17 -2.70 0.95
N GLU A 113 -0.40 -3.94 0.52
CA GLU A 113 -1.58 -4.70 0.87
C GLU A 113 -1.16 -5.94 1.64
N ALA A 114 -1.67 -6.10 2.84
CA ALA A 114 -1.27 -7.18 3.74
C ALA A 114 -2.47 -8.03 4.15
N HIS A 115 -2.24 -9.33 4.32
CA HIS A 115 -3.25 -10.27 4.77
C HIS A 115 -2.61 -11.25 5.77
N HIS A 116 -3.04 -11.14 7.02
CA HIS A 116 -2.49 -11.90 8.16
C HIS A 116 -0.96 -11.91 8.17
N ALA A 117 -0.39 -10.74 7.92
CA ALA A 117 1.02 -10.62 7.59
C ALA A 117 1.90 -10.26 8.78
N LYS A 118 3.12 -10.76 8.71
CA LYS A 118 4.25 -10.29 9.48
C LYS A 118 5.41 -10.07 8.52
N GLY A 119 6.11 -8.96 8.67
CA GLY A 119 7.23 -8.64 7.80
C GLY A 119 7.68 -7.20 7.94
N THR A 120 8.51 -6.78 7.00
CA THR A 120 9.09 -5.43 6.96
C THR A 120 9.03 -4.88 5.56
N VAL A 121 8.61 -3.62 5.44
CA VAL A 121 8.74 -2.83 4.22
C VAL A 121 9.50 -1.58 4.58
N SER A 122 10.63 -1.33 3.92
CA SER A 122 11.43 -0.13 4.13
C SER A 122 11.87 0.41 2.79
N ILE A 123 11.58 1.68 2.53
CA ILE A 123 11.96 2.36 1.30
C ILE A 123 12.64 3.67 1.67
N GLN A 124 13.85 3.85 1.21
CA GLN A 124 14.63 5.04 1.49
C GLN A 124 15.15 5.65 0.20
N GLN A 125 14.92 6.93 0.03
CA GLN A 125 15.41 7.70 -1.10
C GLN A 125 16.90 8.00 -0.92
N ILE A 126 17.66 7.66 -1.94
CA ILE A 126 19.07 8.03 -2.04
C ILE A 126 19.17 9.05 -3.17
N ASP A 127 19.56 10.27 -2.82
CA ASP A 127 19.71 11.36 -3.77
C ASP A 127 20.82 11.02 -4.78
N GLY A 128 20.55 11.18 -6.06
CA GLY A 128 21.51 10.93 -7.13
C GLY A 128 22.78 11.77 -7.05
N LYS A 129 22.73 12.88 -6.33
CA LYS A 129 23.91 13.73 -6.12
C LYS A 129 24.86 13.21 -5.03
N ASN A 130 24.36 12.31 -4.17
CA ASN A 130 25.12 11.74 -3.06
C ASN A 130 25.46 10.26 -3.27
N ALA A 131 25.17 9.74 -4.45
CA ALA A 131 25.45 8.35 -4.79
C ALA A 131 26.88 8.15 -5.26
#